data_623fdf31c2856639b96ecd5b21627b3f
#
_entry.id   623fdf31c2856639b96ecd5b21627b3f
#
_cell.length_a   1.000
_cell.length_b   1.000
_cell.length_c   1.000
_cell.angle_alpha   90.00
_cell.angle_beta   90.00
_cell.angle_gamma   90.00
#
_symmetry.space_group_name_H-M   'P 1'
#
loop_
_entity.id
_entity.type
_entity.pdbx_description
1 polymer ?
#
loop_
_entity_poly.entity_id
_entity_poly.type
_entity_poly.pdbx_seq_one_letter_code
_entity_poly.pdbx_strand_id
1 'polypeptide(L)'
;IGFDLAKYSEIDYAKDLTDKLNIKNISEKISKEEYMNALSEVYYHMDEPTADGCAIAVYFLSRLASKDVKVVLSGEGADEFFGGYNSYDDNFYTKLPFFIRKSMASICKILPKNKITRYIIRRGLPLEESYVSINRTYYDDELKDVLKIDNYIKNKDIVKDVYDEYKDYNKLDKMLAVDIRYWLSNNILTIVDKMTMAHSIESRVPFTDMKVFEVARMLPKNYKVSDGTTKVALRNAARKVIPNDAWKKKKLGFPVPI
;
A
#
# COMPACT_ATOMS: atom_id res chain seq x y z
N ILE A 1 -4.28 3.44 -17.28
CA ILE A 1 -4.33 4.90 -17.09
C ILE A 1 -2.91 5.40 -16.83
N GLY A 2 -2.56 6.54 -17.41
CA GLY A 2 -1.34 7.30 -17.13
C GLY A 2 -1.65 8.78 -17.05
N PHE A 3 -0.64 9.56 -16.68
CA PHE A 3 -0.74 11.02 -16.59
C PHE A 3 0.21 11.67 -17.58
N ASP A 4 -0.01 12.95 -17.91
CA ASP A 4 0.83 13.70 -18.84
C ASP A 4 2.31 13.80 -18.42
N LEU A 5 2.58 13.71 -17.12
CA LEU A 5 3.93 13.66 -16.59
C LEU A 5 4.52 12.24 -16.74
N ALA A 6 5.49 12.05 -17.60
CA ALA A 6 6.11 10.75 -17.91
C ALA A 6 6.56 9.95 -16.66
N LYS A 7 7.01 10.64 -15.60
CA LYS A 7 7.40 10.03 -14.32
C LYS A 7 6.25 9.27 -13.64
N TYR A 8 5.00 9.62 -13.93
CA TYR A 8 3.79 9.07 -13.34
C TYR A 8 2.97 8.22 -14.32
N SER A 9 3.56 7.81 -15.45
CA SER A 9 2.91 6.97 -16.45
C SER A 9 3.62 5.63 -16.59
N GLU A 10 2.87 4.55 -16.46
CA GLU A 10 3.33 3.19 -16.73
C GLU A 10 2.73 2.61 -18.02
N ILE A 11 2.11 3.45 -18.88
CA ILE A 11 1.42 3.02 -20.10
C ILE A 11 2.38 2.26 -21.02
N ASP A 12 3.58 2.80 -21.28
CA ASP A 12 4.53 2.19 -22.20
C ASP A 12 5.00 0.82 -21.70
N TYR A 13 5.21 0.69 -20.38
CA TYR A 13 5.52 -0.60 -19.77
C TYR A 13 4.35 -1.59 -19.87
N ALA A 14 3.13 -1.14 -19.60
CA ALA A 14 1.94 -1.99 -19.70
C ALA A 14 1.71 -2.46 -21.15
N LYS A 15 1.93 -1.58 -22.14
CA LYS A 15 1.84 -1.90 -23.55
C LYS A 15 2.88 -2.94 -23.97
N ASP A 16 4.17 -2.72 -23.62
CA ASP A 16 5.23 -3.71 -23.92
C ASP A 16 4.92 -5.08 -23.32
N LEU A 17 4.41 -5.12 -22.08
CA LEU A 17 4.03 -6.36 -21.43
C LEU A 17 2.86 -7.06 -22.13
N THR A 18 1.81 -6.32 -22.47
CA THR A 18 0.64 -6.87 -23.15
C THR A 18 0.95 -7.34 -24.57
N ASP A 19 1.84 -6.65 -25.29
CA ASP A 19 2.34 -7.07 -26.60
C ASP A 19 3.10 -8.41 -26.50
N LYS A 20 3.97 -8.57 -25.49
CA LYS A 20 4.68 -9.84 -25.22
C LYS A 20 3.75 -11.00 -24.87
N LEU A 21 2.61 -10.70 -24.24
CA LEU A 21 1.60 -11.68 -23.87
C LEU A 21 0.51 -11.89 -24.92
N ASN A 22 0.55 -11.15 -26.02
CA ASN A 22 -0.48 -11.11 -27.05
C ASN A 22 -1.87 -10.81 -26.48
N ILE A 23 -1.95 -9.80 -25.60
CA ILE A 23 -3.19 -9.35 -24.93
C ILE A 23 -3.50 -7.93 -25.39
N LYS A 24 -4.78 -7.65 -25.71
CA LYS A 24 -5.23 -6.30 -26.06
C LYS A 24 -4.98 -5.34 -24.91
N ASN A 25 -4.30 -4.23 -25.17
CA ASN A 25 -4.14 -3.12 -24.22
C ASN A 25 -5.04 -1.95 -24.61
N ILE A 26 -5.73 -1.38 -23.63
CA ILE A 26 -6.49 -0.15 -23.75
C ILE A 26 -5.95 0.82 -22.72
N SER A 27 -5.45 1.96 -23.15
CA SER A 27 -4.79 2.94 -22.28
C SER A 27 -5.31 4.35 -22.57
N GLU A 28 -5.43 5.16 -21.53
CA GLU A 28 -5.83 6.57 -21.59
C GLU A 28 -4.88 7.42 -20.75
N LYS A 29 -4.51 8.60 -21.25
CA LYS A 29 -3.76 9.61 -20.49
C LYS A 29 -4.73 10.65 -19.94
N ILE A 30 -4.56 10.97 -18.68
CA ILE A 30 -5.40 11.93 -17.98
C ILE A 30 -4.63 13.24 -17.84
N SER A 31 -5.22 14.31 -18.32
CA SER A 31 -4.70 15.66 -18.17
C SER A 31 -4.89 16.20 -16.74
N LYS A 32 -4.12 17.23 -16.39
CA LYS A 32 -4.29 17.92 -15.11
C LYS A 32 -5.71 18.51 -14.96
N GLU A 33 -6.27 19.02 -16.03
CA GLU A 33 -7.60 19.60 -16.02
C GLU A 33 -8.68 18.54 -15.77
N GLU A 34 -8.64 17.41 -16.47
CA GLU A 34 -9.56 16.29 -16.23
C GLU A 34 -9.46 15.77 -14.79
N TYR A 35 -8.23 15.65 -14.27
CA TYR A 35 -7.98 15.26 -12.89
C TYR A 35 -8.67 16.21 -11.90
N MET A 36 -8.48 17.53 -12.05
CA MET A 36 -9.07 18.53 -11.17
C MET A 36 -10.59 18.56 -11.27
N ASN A 37 -11.14 18.43 -12.47
CA ASN A 37 -12.58 18.43 -12.70
C ASN A 37 -13.28 17.20 -12.11
N ALA A 38 -12.59 16.06 -12.04
CA ALA A 38 -13.14 14.83 -11.48
C ALA A 38 -13.20 14.82 -9.94
N LEU A 39 -12.49 15.70 -9.23
CA LEU A 39 -12.39 15.69 -7.77
C LEU A 39 -13.75 15.68 -7.07
N SER A 40 -14.67 16.57 -7.48
CA SER A 40 -15.98 16.69 -6.86
C SER A 40 -16.80 15.40 -6.99
N GLU A 41 -16.73 14.76 -8.14
CA GLU A 41 -17.46 13.52 -8.42
C GLU A 41 -16.84 12.33 -7.68
N VAL A 42 -15.51 12.25 -7.65
CA VAL A 42 -14.79 11.24 -6.87
C VAL A 42 -15.15 11.33 -5.39
N TYR A 43 -15.13 12.54 -4.80
CA TYR A 43 -15.51 12.71 -3.40
C TYR A 43 -16.99 12.45 -3.13
N TYR A 44 -17.87 12.76 -4.07
CA TYR A 44 -19.28 12.41 -3.97
C TYR A 44 -19.47 10.89 -3.89
N HIS A 45 -18.81 10.12 -4.75
CA HIS A 45 -18.91 8.66 -4.75
C HIS A 45 -18.16 7.99 -3.61
N MET A 46 -17.14 8.65 -3.03
CA MET A 46 -16.44 8.11 -1.87
C MET A 46 -17.24 8.22 -0.56
N ASP A 47 -18.28 9.08 -0.51
CA ASP A 47 -19.07 9.44 0.68
C ASP A 47 -18.25 10.10 1.81
N GLU A 48 -16.95 9.87 1.84
CA GLU A 48 -16.02 10.44 2.81
C GLU A 48 -14.84 11.09 2.09
N PRO A 49 -14.30 12.22 2.60
CA PRO A 49 -13.10 12.81 2.03
C PRO A 49 -11.91 11.87 2.23
N THR A 50 -11.27 11.49 1.14
CA THR A 50 -10.02 10.71 1.15
C THR A 50 -8.85 11.57 0.68
N ALA A 51 -7.70 11.45 1.35
CA ALA A 51 -6.45 12.05 0.89
C ALA A 51 -5.65 11.13 -0.04
N ASP A 52 -6.19 9.95 -0.37
CA ASP A 52 -5.52 8.98 -1.23
C ASP A 52 -5.82 9.29 -2.71
N GLY A 53 -4.82 9.84 -3.41
CA GLY A 53 -4.92 10.14 -4.84
C GLY A 53 -5.20 8.92 -5.73
N CYS A 54 -5.02 7.70 -5.23
CA CYS A 54 -5.35 6.47 -5.96
C CYS A 54 -6.85 6.41 -6.32
N ALA A 55 -7.73 7.02 -5.51
CA ALA A 55 -9.17 7.05 -5.79
C ALA A 55 -9.47 7.64 -7.18
N ILE A 56 -8.83 8.77 -7.52
CA ILE A 56 -9.04 9.42 -8.81
C ILE A 56 -8.54 8.55 -9.96
N ALA A 57 -7.40 7.91 -9.77
CA ALA A 57 -6.84 7.04 -10.82
C ALA A 57 -7.70 5.79 -11.05
N VAL A 58 -8.25 5.18 -9.98
CA VAL A 58 -9.19 4.06 -10.08
C VAL A 58 -10.51 4.52 -10.72
N TYR A 59 -10.99 5.72 -10.40
CA TYR A 59 -12.18 6.31 -11.04
C TYR A 59 -12.02 6.38 -12.56
N PHE A 60 -10.92 6.96 -13.06
CA PHE A 60 -10.66 7.04 -14.50
C PHE A 60 -10.45 5.66 -15.15
N LEU A 61 -9.78 4.74 -14.46
CA LEU A 61 -9.60 3.37 -14.92
C LEU A 61 -10.96 2.68 -15.09
N SER A 62 -11.86 2.86 -14.12
CA SER A 62 -13.21 2.31 -14.14
C SER A 62 -14.07 2.92 -15.24
N ARG A 63 -13.97 4.25 -15.43
CA ARG A 63 -14.60 4.96 -16.55
C ARG A 63 -14.16 4.38 -17.90
N LEU A 64 -12.87 4.12 -18.07
CA LEU A 64 -12.35 3.53 -19.30
C LEU A 64 -12.88 2.10 -19.50
N ALA A 65 -12.80 1.27 -18.47
CA ALA A 65 -13.22 -0.13 -18.54
C ALA A 65 -14.74 -0.29 -18.78
N SER A 66 -15.56 0.63 -18.27
CA SER A 66 -17.03 0.57 -18.41
C SER A 66 -17.52 0.64 -19.84
N LYS A 67 -16.69 1.12 -20.78
CA LYS A 67 -16.99 1.18 -22.21
C LYS A 67 -17.07 -0.21 -22.85
N ASP A 68 -16.31 -1.18 -22.28
CA ASP A 68 -16.15 -2.50 -22.92
C ASP A 68 -16.65 -3.66 -22.03
N VAL A 69 -16.61 -3.52 -20.67
CA VAL A 69 -16.88 -4.64 -19.78
C VAL A 69 -17.76 -4.23 -18.59
N LYS A 70 -18.32 -5.21 -17.90
CA LYS A 70 -19.11 -5.04 -16.65
C LYS A 70 -18.42 -5.61 -15.43
N VAL A 71 -17.43 -6.46 -15.62
CA VAL A 71 -16.66 -7.10 -14.55
C VAL A 71 -15.18 -6.99 -14.88
N VAL A 72 -14.36 -6.64 -13.88
CA VAL A 72 -12.90 -6.57 -13.97
C VAL A 72 -12.25 -7.39 -12.87
N LEU A 73 -11.00 -7.82 -13.10
CA LEU A 73 -10.16 -8.41 -12.07
C LEU A 73 -9.12 -7.40 -11.63
N SER A 74 -8.95 -7.24 -10.31
CA SER A 74 -7.96 -6.37 -9.70
C SER A 74 -6.89 -7.16 -8.94
N GLY A 75 -5.70 -6.59 -8.81
CA GLY A 75 -4.56 -7.21 -8.13
C GLY A 75 -4.44 -6.88 -6.64
N GLU A 76 -5.44 -6.25 -6.04
CA GLU A 76 -5.40 -5.81 -4.65
C GLU A 76 -5.31 -6.98 -3.66
N GLY A 77 -4.75 -6.72 -2.48
CA GLY A 77 -4.51 -7.73 -1.45
C GLY A 77 -3.20 -8.52 -1.61
N ALA A 78 -2.59 -8.49 -2.79
CA ALA A 78 -1.32 -9.19 -3.04
C ALA A 78 -0.17 -8.64 -2.20
N ASP A 79 -0.15 -7.36 -1.90
CA ASP A 79 0.87 -6.71 -1.08
C ASP A 79 0.71 -7.08 0.40
N GLU A 80 -0.49 -7.07 0.90
CA GLU A 80 -0.83 -7.36 2.30
C GLU A 80 -0.69 -8.85 2.64
N PHE A 81 -1.04 -9.74 1.72
CA PHE A 81 -0.97 -11.19 1.97
C PHE A 81 0.43 -11.75 1.76
N PHE A 82 1.17 -11.25 0.79
CA PHE A 82 2.48 -11.79 0.41
C PHE A 82 3.67 -10.88 0.77
N GLY A 83 3.43 -9.77 1.50
CA GLY A 83 4.49 -8.88 1.96
C GLY A 83 5.08 -8.03 0.84
N GLY A 84 4.26 -7.21 0.16
CA GLY A 84 4.66 -6.44 -1.02
C GLY A 84 5.26 -5.08 -0.74
N TYR A 85 5.04 -4.50 0.43
CA TYR A 85 5.54 -3.17 0.75
C TYR A 85 6.99 -3.17 1.22
N ASN A 86 7.77 -2.19 0.79
CA ASN A 86 9.17 -2.05 1.20
C ASN A 86 9.34 -1.85 2.71
N SER A 87 8.30 -1.37 3.41
CA SER A 87 8.28 -1.21 4.86
C SER A 87 8.34 -2.52 5.63
N TYR A 88 8.00 -3.63 4.99
CA TYR A 88 8.03 -4.97 5.58
C TYR A 88 9.44 -5.57 5.60
N ASP A 89 10.35 -5.06 4.77
CA ASP A 89 11.73 -5.53 4.77
C ASP A 89 12.56 -4.85 5.85
N ASP A 90 13.41 -5.63 6.48
CA ASP A 90 14.32 -5.15 7.51
C ASP A 90 15.61 -4.64 6.87
N ASN A 91 15.89 -3.34 7.02
CA ASN A 91 17.19 -2.77 6.65
C ASN A 91 18.24 -2.96 7.77
N PHE A 92 19.46 -2.52 7.52
CA PHE A 92 20.58 -2.63 8.47
C PHE A 92 20.20 -2.11 9.87
N TYR A 93 19.55 -0.94 9.96
CA TYR A 93 19.20 -0.35 11.26
C TYR A 93 18.09 -1.15 11.97
N THR A 94 17.08 -1.62 11.27
CA THR A 94 15.97 -2.39 11.86
C THR A 94 16.36 -3.80 12.26
N LYS A 95 17.46 -4.34 11.72
CA LYS A 95 18.08 -5.61 12.15
C LYS A 95 18.82 -5.51 13.47
N LEU A 96 19.18 -4.29 13.93
CA LEU A 96 19.83 -4.10 15.22
C LEU A 96 18.88 -4.49 16.38
N PRO A 97 19.42 -5.00 17.49
CA PRO A 97 18.65 -5.26 18.71
C PRO A 97 17.87 -4.02 19.17
N PHE A 98 16.68 -4.23 19.70
CA PHE A 98 15.78 -3.14 20.10
C PHE A 98 16.41 -2.16 21.10
N PHE A 99 17.18 -2.66 22.09
CA PHE A 99 17.82 -1.81 23.07
C PHE A 99 18.84 -0.85 22.43
N ILE A 100 19.59 -1.30 21.41
CA ILE A 100 20.52 -0.44 20.67
C ILE A 100 19.76 0.65 19.92
N ARG A 101 18.70 0.27 19.21
CA ARG A 101 17.85 1.22 18.47
C ARG A 101 17.22 2.25 19.41
N LYS A 102 16.74 1.81 20.60
CA LYS A 102 16.16 2.68 21.62
C LYS A 102 17.19 3.69 22.15
N SER A 103 18.42 3.25 22.45
CA SER A 103 19.50 4.12 22.90
C SER A 103 19.87 5.15 21.82
N MET A 104 20.04 4.74 20.57
CA MET A 104 20.30 5.65 19.46
C MET A 104 19.15 6.66 19.26
N ALA A 105 17.92 6.23 19.38
CA ALA A 105 16.74 7.11 19.32
C ALA A 105 16.75 8.16 20.44
N SER A 106 17.14 7.77 21.65
CA SER A 106 17.27 8.69 22.79
C SER A 106 18.31 9.78 22.56
N ILE A 107 19.45 9.41 21.98
CA ILE A 107 20.50 10.37 21.60
C ILE A 107 19.99 11.30 20.48
N CYS A 108 19.31 10.74 19.47
CA CYS A 108 18.78 11.52 18.35
C CYS A 108 17.70 12.54 18.77
N LYS A 109 17.01 12.36 19.87
CA LYS A 109 16.03 13.34 20.39
C LYS A 109 16.65 14.67 20.79
N ILE A 110 17.96 14.69 21.12
CA ILE A 110 18.71 15.89 21.53
C ILE A 110 19.28 16.60 20.30
N LEU A 111 19.36 15.94 19.16
CA LEU A 111 19.93 16.46 17.92
C LEU A 111 18.89 17.24 17.09
N PRO A 112 19.33 18.13 16.19
CA PRO A 112 18.44 18.82 15.27
C PRO A 112 17.57 17.85 14.47
N LYS A 113 16.26 18.16 14.38
CA LYS A 113 15.29 17.33 13.66
C LYS A 113 15.52 17.41 12.15
N ASN A 114 16.04 16.34 11.56
CA ASN A 114 16.15 16.13 10.12
C ASN A 114 15.59 14.77 9.72
N LYS A 115 15.62 14.41 8.43
CA LYS A 115 15.09 13.13 7.94
C LYS A 115 15.72 11.91 8.61
N ILE A 116 17.03 11.96 8.89
CA ILE A 116 17.80 10.86 9.49
C ILE A 116 17.46 10.70 10.97
N THR A 117 17.52 11.79 11.75
CA THR A 117 17.20 11.75 13.19
C THR A 117 15.75 11.34 13.42
N ARG A 118 14.80 11.85 12.63
CA ARG A 118 13.39 11.41 12.66
C ARG A 118 13.26 9.91 12.36
N TYR A 119 13.94 9.41 11.34
CA TYR A 119 13.93 8.00 11.00
C TYR A 119 14.43 7.13 12.16
N ILE A 120 15.57 7.48 12.77
CA ILE A 120 16.17 6.75 13.90
C ILE A 120 15.23 6.77 15.11
N ILE A 121 14.67 7.93 15.47
CA ILE A 121 13.72 8.07 16.58
C ILE A 121 12.52 7.15 16.37
N ARG A 122 11.89 7.21 15.20
CA ARG A 122 10.69 6.43 14.86
C ARG A 122 10.93 4.93 14.89
N ARG A 123 12.06 4.47 14.34
CA ARG A 123 12.43 3.04 14.33
C ARG A 123 13.00 2.54 15.66
N GLY A 124 13.31 3.43 16.60
CA GLY A 124 13.66 3.12 17.98
C GLY A 124 12.46 2.95 18.92
N LEU A 125 11.22 3.18 18.43
CA LEU A 125 9.99 2.92 19.18
C LEU A 125 9.63 1.41 19.16
N PRO A 126 8.83 0.93 20.14
CA PRO A 126 8.17 -0.37 20.04
C PRO A 126 7.42 -0.53 18.73
N LEU A 127 7.18 -1.76 18.29
CA LEU A 127 6.56 -2.01 16.97
C LEU A 127 5.18 -1.36 16.85
N GLU A 128 4.35 -1.50 17.86
CA GLU A 128 2.99 -0.96 17.96
C GLU A 128 2.92 0.58 17.95
N GLU A 129 4.00 1.24 18.31
CA GLU A 129 4.14 2.70 18.19
C GLU A 129 4.79 3.12 16.87
N SER A 130 5.66 2.28 16.33
CA SER A 130 6.40 2.56 15.10
C SER A 130 5.65 2.17 13.82
N TYR A 131 4.72 1.22 13.92
CA TYR A 131 3.95 0.72 12.78
C TYR A 131 2.46 0.57 13.12
N VAL A 132 1.64 1.43 12.60
CA VAL A 132 0.16 1.42 12.75
C VAL A 132 -0.57 1.25 11.43
N SER A 133 0.10 1.32 10.31
CA SER A 133 -0.27 0.98 8.94
C SER A 133 0.77 1.54 7.98
N ILE A 134 0.72 1.09 6.73
CA ILE A 134 1.58 1.59 5.64
C ILE A 134 1.37 3.08 5.37
N ASN A 135 0.18 3.60 5.56
CA ASN A 135 -0.22 4.97 5.19
C ASN A 135 -0.33 5.94 6.40
N ARG A 136 0.42 5.72 7.46
CA ARG A 136 0.41 6.69 8.57
C ARG A 136 0.97 8.04 8.14
N THR A 137 0.15 9.09 8.21
CA THR A 137 0.52 10.47 7.85
C THR A 137 1.23 11.18 9.00
N TYR A 138 0.70 11.10 10.23
CA TYR A 138 1.23 11.78 11.41
C TYR A 138 1.62 10.80 12.52
N TYR A 139 2.68 11.15 13.26
CA TYR A 139 3.02 10.51 14.53
C TYR A 139 2.37 11.25 15.69
N ASP A 140 2.22 10.58 16.83
CA ASP A 140 1.54 11.17 18.01
C ASP A 140 2.17 12.48 18.50
N ASP A 141 3.48 12.64 18.35
CA ASP A 141 4.18 13.88 18.69
C ASP A 141 3.92 15.01 17.69
N GLU A 142 3.57 14.68 16.46
CA GLU A 142 3.22 15.63 15.40
C GLU A 142 1.73 16.03 15.46
N LEU A 143 0.87 15.16 15.98
CA LEU A 143 -0.57 15.42 16.09
C LEU A 143 -0.88 16.62 16.97
N LYS A 144 -0.07 16.91 17.99
CA LYS A 144 -0.21 18.08 18.86
C LYS A 144 -0.14 19.41 18.12
N ASP A 145 0.64 19.44 17.03
CA ASP A 145 0.83 20.64 16.24
C ASP A 145 -0.30 20.84 15.21
N VAL A 146 -1.02 19.77 14.89
CA VAL A 146 -2.07 19.75 13.84
C VAL A 146 -3.47 19.81 14.46
N LEU A 147 -3.71 19.07 15.53
CA LEU A 147 -5.01 19.00 16.19
C LEU A 147 -5.17 20.16 17.19
N LYS A 148 -6.34 20.80 17.15
CA LYS A 148 -6.74 21.85 18.12
C LYS A 148 -7.42 21.26 19.37
N ILE A 149 -7.20 19.98 19.65
CA ILE A 149 -7.76 19.26 20.80
C ILE A 149 -6.64 18.56 21.57
N ASP A 150 -6.72 18.62 22.90
CA ASP A 150 -5.70 18.01 23.77
C ASP A 150 -5.93 16.51 24.00
N ASN A 151 -7.16 16.05 23.86
CA ASN A 151 -7.53 14.65 24.08
C ASN A 151 -7.88 13.96 22.77
N TYR A 152 -6.95 13.17 22.24
CA TYR A 152 -7.12 12.37 21.02
C TYR A 152 -6.64 10.93 21.25
N ILE A 153 -7.18 9.99 20.49
CA ILE A 153 -6.77 8.60 20.50
C ILE A 153 -5.37 8.49 19.90
N LYS A 154 -4.42 7.89 20.62
CA LYS A 154 -3.07 7.66 20.11
C LYS A 154 -3.07 6.61 19.02
N ASN A 155 -2.17 6.77 18.06
CA ASN A 155 -2.04 5.83 16.95
C ASN A 155 -1.92 4.36 17.41
N LYS A 156 -1.14 4.07 18.44
CA LYS A 156 -0.99 2.71 18.99
C LYS A 156 -2.28 2.13 19.56
N ASP A 157 -3.16 2.97 20.10
CA ASP A 157 -4.41 2.53 20.73
C ASP A 157 -5.45 2.10 19.67
N ILE A 158 -5.36 2.69 18.44
CA ILE A 158 -6.19 2.30 17.29
C ILE A 158 -5.91 0.86 16.87
N VAL A 159 -4.64 0.44 16.87
CA VAL A 159 -4.21 -0.89 16.37
C VAL A 159 -3.95 -1.89 17.50
N LYS A 160 -4.26 -1.52 18.74
CA LYS A 160 -3.96 -2.31 19.92
C LYS A 160 -4.57 -3.71 19.88
N ASP A 161 -5.81 -3.82 19.46
CA ASP A 161 -6.54 -5.09 19.35
C ASP A 161 -5.80 -6.09 18.44
N VAL A 162 -5.26 -5.62 17.31
CA VAL A 162 -4.49 -6.48 16.41
C VAL A 162 -3.18 -6.92 17.05
N TYR A 163 -2.46 -6.02 17.72
CA TYR A 163 -1.21 -6.37 18.37
C TYR A 163 -1.41 -7.32 19.55
N ASP A 164 -2.50 -7.20 20.30
CA ASP A 164 -2.88 -8.10 21.38
C ASP A 164 -3.25 -9.50 20.83
N GLU A 165 -4.05 -9.56 19.76
CA GLU A 165 -4.43 -10.81 19.07
C GLU A 165 -3.20 -11.56 18.51
N TYR A 166 -2.27 -10.83 17.89
CA TYR A 166 -1.08 -11.39 17.24
C TYR A 166 0.18 -11.32 18.10
N LYS A 167 0.06 -11.21 19.46
CA LYS A 167 1.21 -11.01 20.36
C LYS A 167 2.33 -12.04 20.19
N ASP A 168 1.99 -13.30 19.93
CA ASP A 168 2.93 -14.43 19.80
C ASP A 168 3.48 -14.62 18.37
N TYR A 169 3.02 -13.81 17.41
CA TYR A 169 3.48 -13.87 16.04
C TYR A 169 4.75 -13.03 15.80
N ASN A 170 5.47 -13.34 14.73
CA ASN A 170 6.65 -12.56 14.37
C ASN A 170 6.29 -11.14 13.92
N LYS A 171 7.30 -10.26 13.85
CA LYS A 171 7.15 -8.85 13.49
C LYS A 171 6.41 -8.65 12.16
N LEU A 172 6.77 -9.41 11.11
CA LEU A 172 6.17 -9.26 9.80
C LEU A 172 4.68 -9.61 9.82
N ASP A 173 4.31 -10.72 10.45
CA ASP A 173 2.91 -11.14 10.49
C ASP A 173 2.03 -10.15 11.28
N LYS A 174 2.57 -9.51 12.34
CA LYS A 174 1.89 -8.40 13.03
C LYS A 174 1.64 -7.21 12.10
N MET A 175 2.64 -6.81 11.31
CA MET A 175 2.51 -5.71 10.35
C MET A 175 1.50 -6.03 9.25
N LEU A 176 1.53 -7.26 8.71
CA LEU A 176 0.55 -7.71 7.72
C LEU A 176 -0.87 -7.72 8.28
N ALA A 177 -1.06 -8.22 9.52
CA ALA A 177 -2.36 -8.25 10.17
C ALA A 177 -2.95 -6.84 10.35
N VAL A 178 -2.12 -5.86 10.74
CA VAL A 178 -2.54 -4.45 10.84
C VAL A 178 -2.97 -3.92 9.47
N ASP A 179 -2.18 -4.16 8.42
CA ASP A 179 -2.51 -3.64 7.09
C ASP A 179 -3.72 -4.36 6.46
N ILE A 180 -3.90 -5.65 6.70
CA ILE A 180 -5.11 -6.37 6.25
C ILE A 180 -6.35 -5.76 6.90
N ARG A 181 -6.32 -5.50 8.22
CA ARG A 181 -7.50 -5.00 8.95
C ARG A 181 -7.80 -3.53 8.67
N TYR A 182 -6.78 -2.67 8.61
CA TYR A 182 -6.99 -1.22 8.53
C TYR A 182 -6.73 -0.64 7.14
N TRP A 183 -5.68 -1.08 6.45
CA TRP A 183 -5.33 -0.54 5.15
C TRP A 183 -6.09 -1.19 3.99
N LEU A 184 -6.02 -2.52 3.90
CA LEU A 184 -6.68 -3.25 2.82
C LEU A 184 -8.19 -3.09 2.90
N SER A 185 -8.79 -3.41 4.05
CA SER A 185 -10.26 -3.41 4.20
C SER A 185 -10.87 -2.02 4.14
N ASN A 186 -10.30 -1.05 4.88
CA ASN A 186 -10.94 0.24 5.07
C ASN A 186 -10.51 1.30 4.05
N ASN A 187 -9.41 1.09 3.32
CA ASN A 187 -8.97 2.04 2.31
C ASN A 187 -8.95 1.43 0.91
N ILE A 188 -8.10 0.44 0.65
CA ILE A 188 -7.88 -0.08 -0.71
C ILE A 188 -9.16 -0.67 -1.30
N LEU A 189 -9.78 -1.63 -0.60
CA LEU A 189 -11.01 -2.27 -1.11
C LEU A 189 -12.19 -1.31 -1.18
N THR A 190 -12.28 -0.37 -0.25
CA THR A 190 -13.32 0.68 -0.26
C THR A 190 -13.15 1.59 -1.47
N ILE A 191 -11.93 2.06 -1.77
CA ILE A 191 -11.64 2.87 -2.95
C ILE A 191 -11.99 2.11 -4.23
N VAL A 192 -11.53 0.86 -4.34
CA VAL A 192 -11.79 0.04 -5.53
C VAL A 192 -13.28 -0.15 -5.72
N ASP A 193 -14.01 -0.56 -4.69
CA ASP A 193 -15.47 -0.79 -4.77
C ASP A 193 -16.21 0.48 -5.18
N LYS A 194 -16.01 1.58 -4.46
CA LYS A 194 -16.74 2.83 -4.72
C LYS A 194 -16.41 3.43 -6.09
N MET A 195 -15.16 3.43 -6.51
CA MET A 195 -14.76 3.99 -7.79
C MET A 195 -15.17 3.12 -8.98
N THR A 196 -15.19 1.81 -8.82
CA THR A 196 -15.71 0.92 -9.88
C THR A 196 -17.23 0.99 -9.96
N MET A 197 -17.92 1.03 -8.81
CA MET A 197 -19.37 1.17 -8.76
C MET A 197 -19.87 2.52 -9.28
N ALA A 198 -19.08 3.60 -9.16
CA ALA A 198 -19.38 4.90 -9.79
C ALA A 198 -19.59 4.77 -11.32
N HIS A 199 -19.03 3.74 -11.94
CA HIS A 199 -19.16 3.44 -13.37
C HIS A 199 -19.90 2.12 -13.65
N SER A 200 -20.61 1.56 -12.67
CA SER A 200 -21.36 0.30 -12.79
C SER A 200 -20.48 -0.87 -13.24
N ILE A 201 -19.25 -0.94 -12.71
CA ILE A 201 -18.29 -2.02 -12.87
C ILE A 201 -18.21 -2.83 -11.59
N GLU A 202 -18.30 -4.16 -11.69
CA GLU A 202 -17.99 -5.07 -10.58
C GLU A 202 -16.48 -5.40 -10.59
N SER A 203 -15.78 -5.06 -9.54
CA SER A 203 -14.38 -5.45 -9.35
C SER A 203 -14.29 -6.71 -8.51
N ARG A 204 -13.61 -7.73 -9.04
CA ARG A 204 -13.27 -8.95 -8.30
C ARG A 204 -11.78 -8.97 -7.97
N VAL A 205 -11.45 -9.38 -6.75
CA VAL A 205 -10.11 -9.29 -6.16
C VAL A 205 -9.59 -10.70 -5.83
N PRO A 206 -9.06 -11.46 -6.79
CA PRO A 206 -8.72 -12.88 -6.60
C PRO A 206 -7.69 -13.14 -5.49
N PHE A 207 -6.80 -12.17 -5.20
CA PHE A 207 -5.83 -12.33 -4.12
C PHE A 207 -6.45 -12.30 -2.72
N THR A 208 -7.67 -11.80 -2.56
CA THR A 208 -8.39 -11.80 -1.28
C THR A 208 -9.25 -13.06 -1.08
N ASP A 209 -9.21 -14.03 -2.00
CA ASP A 209 -9.87 -15.31 -1.82
C ASP A 209 -9.35 -16.05 -0.57
N MET A 210 -10.24 -16.68 0.19
CA MET A 210 -9.90 -17.37 1.44
C MET A 210 -8.84 -18.45 1.24
N LYS A 211 -8.86 -19.19 0.13
CA LYS A 211 -7.84 -20.22 -0.16
C LYS A 211 -6.48 -19.59 -0.41
N VAL A 212 -6.43 -18.44 -1.06
CA VAL A 212 -5.19 -17.68 -1.26
C VAL A 212 -4.67 -17.17 0.08
N PHE A 213 -5.55 -16.65 0.94
CA PHE A 213 -5.19 -16.22 2.29
C PHE A 213 -4.65 -17.39 3.14
N GLU A 214 -5.30 -18.54 3.12
CA GLU A 214 -4.84 -19.74 3.86
C GLU A 214 -3.42 -20.14 3.46
N VAL A 215 -3.11 -20.12 2.17
CA VAL A 215 -1.75 -20.39 1.67
C VAL A 215 -0.79 -19.28 2.12
N ALA A 216 -1.15 -18.03 1.93
CA ALA A 216 -0.29 -16.88 2.25
C ALA A 216 0.07 -16.82 3.74
N ARG A 217 -0.89 -17.07 4.65
CA ARG A 217 -0.66 -17.04 6.10
C ARG A 217 0.30 -18.14 6.57
N MET A 218 0.34 -19.28 5.88
CA MET A 218 1.26 -20.39 6.22
C MET A 218 2.68 -20.18 5.71
N LEU A 219 2.93 -19.21 4.82
CA LEU A 219 4.26 -18.97 4.28
C LEU A 219 5.19 -18.40 5.36
N PRO A 220 6.38 -19.01 5.54
CA PRO A 220 7.43 -18.43 6.36
C PRO A 220 7.86 -17.03 5.87
N LYS A 221 8.40 -16.21 6.77
CA LYS A 221 8.82 -14.82 6.48
C LYS A 221 9.66 -14.70 5.21
N ASN A 222 10.64 -15.58 5.00
CA ASN A 222 11.55 -15.54 3.85
C ASN A 222 10.88 -15.83 2.51
N TYR A 223 9.70 -16.43 2.50
CA TYR A 223 8.88 -16.61 1.29
C TYR A 223 7.98 -15.39 1.02
N LYS A 224 7.80 -14.52 2.00
CA LYS A 224 7.12 -13.24 1.85
C LYS A 224 8.12 -12.14 1.50
N VAL A 225 9.14 -11.95 2.35
CA VAL A 225 10.17 -10.90 2.19
C VAL A 225 11.55 -11.49 2.50
N SER A 226 12.50 -11.36 1.58
CA SER A 226 13.88 -11.79 1.75
C SER A 226 14.84 -10.95 0.91
N ASP A 227 15.93 -10.51 1.53
CA ASP A 227 17.08 -9.87 0.88
C ASP A 227 16.73 -8.74 -0.10
N GLY A 228 15.85 -7.84 0.34
CA GLY A 228 15.37 -6.72 -0.46
C GLY A 228 14.34 -7.08 -1.52
N THR A 229 13.91 -8.35 -1.55
CA THR A 229 12.85 -8.83 -2.45
C THR A 229 11.55 -9.02 -1.69
N THR A 230 10.49 -8.39 -2.17
CA THR A 230 9.12 -8.50 -1.66
C THR A 230 8.32 -9.52 -2.47
N LYS A 231 7.25 -10.08 -1.89
CA LYS A 231 6.37 -11.07 -2.54
C LYS A 231 7.12 -12.27 -3.13
N VAL A 232 8.11 -12.81 -2.43
CA VAL A 232 9.04 -13.84 -2.94
C VAL A 232 8.29 -15.05 -3.51
N ALA A 233 7.36 -15.63 -2.75
CA ALA A 233 6.59 -16.80 -3.21
C ALA A 233 5.74 -16.48 -4.45
N LEU A 234 5.04 -15.33 -4.45
CA LEU A 234 4.21 -14.91 -5.57
C LEU A 234 5.05 -14.66 -6.84
N ARG A 235 6.20 -14.01 -6.72
CA ARG A 235 7.15 -13.82 -7.83
C ARG A 235 7.68 -15.14 -8.36
N ASN A 236 8.01 -16.09 -7.48
CA ASN A 236 8.47 -17.42 -7.87
C ASN A 236 7.39 -18.23 -8.62
N ALA A 237 6.13 -18.09 -8.23
CA ALA A 237 5.01 -18.68 -8.96
C ALA A 237 4.83 -17.98 -10.33
N ALA A 238 4.82 -16.65 -10.34
CA ALA A 238 4.60 -15.83 -11.52
C ALA A 238 5.65 -16.05 -12.62
N ARG A 239 6.93 -16.28 -12.27
CA ARG A 239 8.00 -16.49 -13.26
C ARG A 239 7.75 -17.65 -14.24
N LYS A 240 6.82 -18.55 -13.91
CA LYS A 240 6.46 -19.70 -14.74
C LYS A 240 5.44 -19.34 -15.83
N VAL A 241 4.76 -18.21 -15.70
CA VAL A 241 3.60 -17.85 -16.54
C VAL A 241 3.66 -16.45 -17.13
N ILE A 242 4.55 -15.58 -16.64
CA ILE A 242 4.70 -14.22 -17.15
C ILE A 242 6.17 -13.91 -17.50
N PRO A 243 6.41 -12.92 -18.39
CA PRO A 243 7.76 -12.51 -18.80
C PRO A 243 8.64 -12.06 -17.63
N ASN A 244 9.97 -12.19 -17.83
CA ASN A 244 10.97 -11.86 -16.80
C ASN A 244 10.85 -10.41 -16.30
N ASP A 245 10.59 -9.47 -17.18
CA ASP A 245 10.47 -8.05 -16.87
C ASP A 245 9.32 -7.78 -15.89
N ALA A 246 8.24 -8.56 -15.98
CA ALA A 246 7.08 -8.40 -15.12
C ALA A 246 7.31 -8.92 -13.70
N TRP A 247 7.75 -10.19 -13.53
CA TRP A 247 7.91 -10.73 -12.19
C TRP A 247 9.13 -10.18 -11.45
N LYS A 248 10.15 -9.66 -12.16
CA LYS A 248 11.32 -8.99 -11.59
C LYS A 248 11.08 -7.51 -11.27
N LYS A 249 10.00 -6.92 -11.79
CA LYS A 249 9.72 -5.49 -11.59
C LYS A 249 9.71 -5.14 -10.11
N LYS A 250 10.44 -4.10 -9.73
CA LYS A 250 10.41 -3.56 -8.37
C LYS A 250 9.01 -3.02 -8.06
N LYS A 251 8.60 -3.12 -6.79
CA LYS A 251 7.35 -2.50 -6.33
C LYS A 251 7.42 -1.00 -6.60
N LEU A 252 6.52 -0.52 -7.44
CA LEU A 252 6.18 0.88 -7.57
C LEU A 252 4.81 1.07 -6.92
N GLY A 253 4.61 2.21 -6.24
CA GLY A 253 3.28 2.62 -5.84
C GLY A 253 2.43 2.90 -7.08
N PHE A 254 1.20 3.33 -6.87
CA PHE A 254 0.37 3.92 -7.93
C PHE A 254 0.59 5.44 -7.90
N PRO A 255 1.62 5.95 -8.57
CA PRO A 255 2.00 7.36 -8.42
C PRO A 255 0.97 8.24 -9.10
N VAL A 256 0.44 9.17 -8.34
CA VAL A 256 -0.48 10.21 -8.81
C VAL A 256 0.23 11.55 -8.67
N PRO A 257 0.23 12.41 -9.70
CA PRO A 257 0.83 13.74 -9.64
C PRO A 257 -0.10 14.67 -8.83
N ILE A 258 0.18 14.80 -7.54
CA ILE A 258 -0.50 15.76 -6.65
C ILE A 258 0.40 16.95 -6.43
#